data_537420776b6204331ce9145547bf73f0
#
_entry.id   537420776b6204331ce9145547bf73f0
#
_cell.length_a   1.000
_cell.length_b   1.000
_cell.length_c   1.000
_cell.angle_alpha   90.00
_cell.angle_beta   90.00
_cell.angle_gamma   90.00
#
_symmetry.space_group_name_H-M   'P 1'
#
loop_
_entity.id
_entity.type
_entity.pdbx_description
1 polymer ?
#
loop_
_entity_poly.entity_id
_entity_poly.type
_entity_poly.pdbx_seq_one_letter_code
_entity_poly.pdbx_strand_id
1 'polypeptide(L)'
;MFTALLGASNLSGAEMVKNIVLVHGAFTDGSSWSEVTERLQQKGFHVTSVQNPLTSLADDVTATERVLARQHGDVLLVGHSWAGAVVTQAGNASRVRGIVYLSALVPDSGESVSGLLTRLGAPMGGMEADKNGLIWLDNPADFRRVMAGDVPEEKVKLLTASQQPISASAFDGLVSHAAWKEKPTWYLMTKDDRALPYPVQQKIVKMTGSVTEQISSSHMSMISHPAEVATFIERAARSFK
;
A
#
# COMPACT_ATOMS: atom_id res chain seq x y z
N MET A 1 -7.14 62.87 -0.40
CA MET A 1 -7.26 61.71 0.52
C MET A 1 -7.24 60.46 -0.33
N PHE A 2 -6.07 59.81 -0.43
CA PHE A 2 -5.94 58.54 -1.16
C PHE A 2 -5.90 57.42 -0.11
N THR A 3 -6.93 56.58 -0.11
CA THR A 3 -6.99 55.42 0.74
C THR A 3 -6.33 54.26 0.02
N ALA A 4 -5.16 53.80 0.48
CA ALA A 4 -4.49 52.64 -0.01
C ALA A 4 -5.18 51.41 0.57
N LEU A 5 -5.82 50.57 -0.26
CA LEU A 5 -6.23 49.23 0.10
C LEU A 5 -4.98 48.33 0.12
N LEU A 6 -4.55 47.97 1.31
CA LEU A 6 -3.60 46.88 1.51
C LEU A 6 -4.32 45.53 1.22
N GLY A 7 -4.02 44.97 0.06
CA GLY A 7 -4.41 43.60 -0.25
C GLY A 7 -3.65 42.64 0.65
N ALA A 8 -4.36 41.99 1.57
CA ALA A 8 -3.83 40.85 2.32
C ALA A 8 -3.61 39.69 1.35
N SER A 9 -2.35 39.46 0.97
CA SER A 9 -1.94 38.22 0.32
C SER A 9 -2.15 37.07 1.31
N ASN A 10 -3.20 36.31 1.14
CA ASN A 10 -3.33 35.01 1.80
C ASN A 10 -2.17 34.12 1.31
N LEU A 11 -1.11 34.06 2.08
CA LEU A 11 -0.13 32.98 1.99
C LEU A 11 -0.90 31.69 2.35
N SER A 12 -1.41 31.03 1.34
CA SER A 12 -1.91 29.67 1.46
C SER A 12 -0.73 28.81 1.94
N GLY A 13 -0.59 28.66 3.25
CA GLY A 13 0.29 27.63 3.80
C GLY A 13 -0.16 26.31 3.21
N ALA A 14 0.76 25.56 2.62
CA ALA A 14 0.44 24.24 2.06
C ALA A 14 -0.22 23.40 3.16
N GLU A 15 -1.48 23.07 2.96
CA GLU A 15 -2.29 22.39 3.97
C GLU A 15 -1.91 20.91 3.97
N MET A 16 -1.61 20.37 5.15
CA MET A 16 -1.38 18.93 5.38
C MET A 16 -2.41 18.08 4.62
N VAL A 17 -1.96 17.01 3.97
CA VAL A 17 -2.86 16.06 3.31
C VAL A 17 -3.71 15.37 4.36
N LYS A 18 -5.03 15.54 4.31
CA LYS A 18 -5.97 15.01 5.30
C LYS A 18 -6.65 13.72 4.88
N ASN A 19 -6.73 13.45 3.58
CA ASN A 19 -7.35 12.22 3.09
C ASN A 19 -6.29 11.14 2.91
N ILE A 20 -6.52 9.98 3.51
CA ILE A 20 -5.67 8.80 3.39
C ILE A 20 -6.50 7.68 2.78
N VAL A 21 -6.03 7.11 1.66
CA VAL A 21 -6.66 5.97 1.00
C VAL A 21 -5.75 4.77 1.18
N LEU A 22 -6.26 3.70 1.81
CA LEU A 22 -5.55 2.49 2.16
C LEU A 22 -5.95 1.35 1.21
N VAL A 23 -4.96 0.71 0.59
CA VAL A 23 -5.16 -0.36 -0.38
C VAL A 23 -4.51 -1.64 0.13
N HIS A 24 -5.32 -2.69 0.33
CA HIS A 24 -4.85 -3.97 0.88
C HIS A 24 -4.15 -4.84 -0.18
N GLY A 25 -3.30 -5.75 0.29
CA GLY A 25 -2.58 -6.73 -0.53
C GLY A 25 -3.40 -7.98 -0.88
N ALA A 26 -2.72 -8.97 -1.44
CA ALA A 26 -3.28 -10.29 -1.70
C ALA A 26 -3.64 -11.03 -0.40
N PHE A 27 -4.57 -11.96 -0.48
CA PHE A 27 -5.01 -12.82 0.63
C PHE A 27 -5.62 -12.08 1.83
N THR A 28 -6.04 -10.84 1.63
CA THR A 28 -6.65 -10.00 2.66
C THR A 28 -7.79 -9.17 2.06
N ASP A 29 -8.43 -8.37 2.87
CA ASP A 29 -9.41 -7.38 2.49
C ASP A 29 -9.17 -6.04 3.20
N GLY A 30 -10.02 -5.06 2.97
CA GLY A 30 -9.88 -3.73 3.57
C GLY A 30 -9.97 -3.71 5.10
N SER A 31 -10.51 -4.75 5.74
CA SER A 31 -10.58 -4.83 7.20
C SER A 31 -9.21 -5.06 7.86
N SER A 32 -8.22 -5.51 7.08
CA SER A 32 -6.83 -5.61 7.57
C SER A 32 -6.25 -4.27 8.04
N TRP A 33 -6.84 -3.16 7.59
CA TRP A 33 -6.47 -1.80 7.98
C TRP A 33 -7.22 -1.24 9.18
N SER A 34 -8.14 -1.99 9.80
CA SER A 34 -9.08 -1.45 10.82
C SER A 34 -8.37 -0.72 11.96
N GLU A 35 -7.33 -1.32 12.57
CA GLU A 35 -6.62 -0.71 13.69
C GLU A 35 -5.77 0.50 13.28
N VAL A 36 -5.19 0.49 12.09
CA VAL A 36 -4.50 1.65 11.51
C VAL A 36 -5.48 2.77 11.22
N THR A 37 -6.63 2.43 10.65
CA THR A 37 -7.73 3.38 10.34
C THR A 37 -8.20 4.10 11.60
N GLU A 38 -8.50 3.36 12.67
CA GLU A 38 -8.93 3.94 13.94
C GLU A 38 -7.92 4.95 14.47
N ARG A 39 -6.62 4.58 14.47
CA ARG A 39 -5.54 5.45 14.96
C ARG A 39 -5.38 6.71 14.13
N LEU A 40 -5.50 6.62 12.82
CA LEU A 40 -5.43 7.77 11.93
C LEU A 40 -6.66 8.69 12.07
N GLN A 41 -7.85 8.11 12.23
CA GLN A 41 -9.08 8.87 12.48
C GLN A 41 -9.02 9.63 13.81
N GLN A 42 -8.49 9.03 14.87
CA GLN A 42 -8.25 9.71 16.16
C GLN A 42 -7.31 10.91 16.03
N LYS A 43 -6.46 10.92 15.03
CA LYS A 43 -5.55 12.05 14.70
C LYS A 43 -6.15 13.07 13.72
N GLY A 44 -7.43 12.92 13.37
CA GLY A 44 -8.19 13.85 12.53
C GLY A 44 -8.03 13.63 11.02
N PHE A 45 -7.51 12.48 10.58
CA PHE A 45 -7.49 12.12 9.16
C PHE A 45 -8.83 11.54 8.69
N HIS A 46 -9.18 11.84 7.45
CA HIS A 46 -10.24 11.14 6.74
C HIS A 46 -9.63 9.91 6.06
N VAL A 47 -10.05 8.72 6.47
CA VAL A 47 -9.46 7.45 6.03
C VAL A 47 -10.50 6.61 5.29
N THR A 48 -10.13 6.10 4.13
CA THR A 48 -10.97 5.20 3.34
C THR A 48 -10.15 3.99 2.91
N SER A 49 -10.65 2.78 3.19
CA SER A 49 -10.05 1.53 2.69
C SER A 49 -10.71 1.12 1.37
N VAL A 50 -9.88 0.72 0.41
CA VAL A 50 -10.32 0.14 -0.86
C VAL A 50 -10.60 -1.35 -0.66
N GLN A 51 -11.60 -1.87 -1.34
CA GLN A 51 -11.87 -3.31 -1.46
C GLN A 51 -11.42 -3.75 -2.86
N ASN A 52 -10.23 -4.34 -2.94
CA ASN A 52 -9.68 -4.88 -4.17
C ASN A 52 -10.38 -6.19 -4.53
N PRO A 53 -10.88 -6.38 -5.77
CA PRO A 53 -11.41 -7.67 -6.20
C PRO A 53 -10.36 -8.77 -6.37
N LEU A 54 -9.06 -8.42 -6.49
CA LEU A 54 -7.93 -9.34 -6.69
C LEU A 54 -8.05 -10.22 -7.95
N THR A 55 -8.80 -9.76 -8.93
CA THR A 55 -9.04 -10.46 -10.21
C THR A 55 -8.03 -10.10 -11.29
N SER A 56 -7.56 -8.84 -11.30
CA SER A 56 -6.49 -8.35 -12.18
C SER A 56 -5.91 -7.06 -11.61
N LEU A 57 -4.72 -6.64 -12.09
CA LEU A 57 -4.18 -5.32 -11.77
C LEU A 57 -5.15 -4.20 -12.19
N ALA A 58 -5.74 -4.32 -13.38
CA ALA A 58 -6.67 -3.31 -13.91
C ALA A 58 -7.94 -3.16 -13.07
N ASP A 59 -8.49 -4.26 -12.57
CA ASP A 59 -9.69 -4.24 -11.72
C ASP A 59 -9.39 -3.58 -10.36
N ASP A 60 -8.25 -3.91 -9.75
CA ASP A 60 -7.82 -3.34 -8.48
C ASP A 60 -7.47 -1.85 -8.61
N VAL A 61 -6.83 -1.45 -9.70
CA VAL A 61 -6.62 -0.03 -10.04
C VAL A 61 -7.96 0.69 -10.19
N THR A 62 -8.91 0.10 -10.94
CA THR A 62 -10.26 0.68 -11.11
C THR A 62 -10.99 0.82 -9.78
N ALA A 63 -10.90 -0.17 -8.89
CA ALA A 63 -11.47 -0.08 -7.54
C ALA A 63 -10.86 1.08 -6.73
N THR A 64 -9.54 1.24 -6.81
CA THR A 64 -8.81 2.33 -6.16
C THR A 64 -9.21 3.70 -6.73
N GLU A 65 -9.26 3.84 -8.05
CA GLU A 65 -9.66 5.08 -8.72
C GLU A 65 -11.09 5.52 -8.37
N ARG A 66 -12.03 4.59 -8.22
CA ARG A 66 -13.39 4.88 -7.74
C ARG A 66 -13.39 5.50 -6.35
N VAL A 67 -12.55 4.99 -5.44
CA VAL A 67 -12.40 5.57 -4.09
C VAL A 67 -11.73 6.93 -4.18
N LEU A 68 -10.67 7.07 -4.98
CA LEU A 68 -9.99 8.36 -5.19
C LEU A 68 -10.96 9.42 -5.73
N ALA A 69 -11.81 9.07 -6.68
CA ALA A 69 -12.79 10.01 -7.27
C ALA A 69 -13.78 10.58 -6.24
N ARG A 70 -14.02 9.89 -5.14
CA ARG A 70 -14.92 10.35 -4.05
C ARG A 70 -14.23 11.19 -2.99
N GLN A 71 -12.90 11.31 -3.02
CA GLN A 71 -12.19 12.13 -2.05
C GLN A 71 -12.32 13.62 -2.39
N HIS A 72 -12.43 14.45 -1.37
CA HIS A 72 -12.42 15.90 -1.49
C HIS A 72 -11.05 16.46 -1.09
N GLY A 73 -10.30 16.96 -2.07
CA GLY A 73 -8.94 17.48 -1.89
C GLY A 73 -7.83 16.44 -2.10
N ASP A 74 -6.66 16.80 -1.62
CA ASP A 74 -5.42 16.02 -1.78
C ASP A 74 -5.44 14.71 -1.00
N VAL A 75 -4.82 13.67 -1.54
CA VAL A 75 -4.81 12.30 -1.00
C VAL A 75 -3.36 11.82 -0.83
N LEU A 76 -3.09 11.18 0.31
CA LEU A 76 -1.97 10.26 0.48
C LEU A 76 -2.46 8.84 0.20
N LEU A 77 -1.88 8.18 -0.80
CA LEU A 77 -2.26 6.82 -1.20
C LEU A 77 -1.31 5.81 -0.55
N VAL A 78 -1.85 4.78 0.08
CA VAL A 78 -1.06 3.78 0.82
C VAL A 78 -1.34 2.40 0.27
N GLY A 79 -0.29 1.65 -0.06
CA GLY A 79 -0.40 0.29 -0.60
C GLY A 79 0.46 -0.72 0.17
N HIS A 80 -0.14 -1.84 0.53
CA HIS A 80 0.53 -2.97 1.17
C HIS A 80 0.76 -4.10 0.16
N SER A 81 1.97 -4.68 0.15
CA SER A 81 2.27 -5.90 -0.59
C SER A 81 1.91 -5.81 -2.10
N TRP A 82 1.06 -6.68 -2.62
CA TRP A 82 0.49 -6.64 -3.98
C TRP A 82 -0.02 -5.25 -4.36
N ALA A 83 -0.69 -4.57 -3.44
CA ALA A 83 -1.23 -3.24 -3.71
C ALA A 83 -0.15 -2.18 -4.00
N GLY A 84 1.12 -2.47 -3.79
CA GLY A 84 2.21 -1.61 -4.27
C GLY A 84 2.14 -1.37 -5.78
N ALA A 85 1.86 -2.40 -6.58
CA ALA A 85 1.65 -2.24 -8.02
C ALA A 85 0.38 -1.43 -8.33
N VAL A 86 -0.70 -1.68 -7.57
CA VAL A 86 -1.98 -0.96 -7.73
C VAL A 86 -1.81 0.54 -7.47
N VAL A 87 -1.19 0.92 -6.34
CA VAL A 87 -0.99 2.34 -5.98
C VAL A 87 0.09 2.99 -6.83
N THR A 88 1.03 2.22 -7.38
CA THR A 88 2.00 2.71 -8.36
C THR A 88 1.30 3.18 -9.63
N GLN A 89 0.30 2.44 -10.11
CA GLN A 89 -0.51 2.82 -11.28
C GLN A 89 -1.54 3.91 -10.94
N ALA A 90 -2.35 3.72 -9.90
CA ALA A 90 -3.41 4.65 -9.50
C ALA A 90 -2.86 5.99 -8.96
N GLY A 91 -1.62 6.00 -8.49
CA GLY A 91 -0.93 7.18 -7.97
C GLY A 91 -0.73 8.31 -8.97
N ASN A 92 -0.94 8.05 -10.27
CA ASN A 92 -0.91 9.08 -11.32
C ASN A 92 -2.11 10.05 -11.27
N ALA A 93 -3.15 9.72 -10.52
CA ALA A 93 -4.31 10.62 -10.35
C ALA A 93 -3.86 11.97 -9.78
N SER A 94 -4.40 13.06 -10.31
CA SER A 94 -3.96 14.43 -9.99
C SER A 94 -4.08 14.80 -8.50
N ARG A 95 -5.07 14.22 -7.80
CA ARG A 95 -5.28 14.44 -6.36
C ARG A 95 -4.30 13.67 -5.47
N VAL A 96 -3.57 12.68 -5.99
CA VAL A 96 -2.58 11.96 -5.21
C VAL A 96 -1.31 12.80 -5.09
N ARG A 97 -0.97 13.19 -3.87
CA ARG A 97 0.21 14.03 -3.58
C ARG A 97 1.45 13.19 -3.28
N GLY A 98 1.26 11.97 -2.80
CA GLY A 98 2.35 11.05 -2.54
C GLY A 98 1.87 9.65 -2.23
N ILE A 99 2.80 8.72 -2.15
CA ILE A 99 2.52 7.30 -2.02
C ILE A 99 3.32 6.72 -0.85
N VAL A 100 2.65 5.96 0.01
CA VAL A 100 3.28 5.17 1.06
C VAL A 100 3.21 3.70 0.68
N TYR A 101 4.34 3.04 0.69
CA TYR A 101 4.51 1.61 0.47
C TYR A 101 4.77 0.91 1.80
N LEU A 102 4.04 -0.16 2.06
CA LEU A 102 4.21 -1.00 3.24
C LEU A 102 4.57 -2.41 2.80
N SER A 103 5.85 -2.82 2.98
CA SER A 103 6.38 -4.11 2.48
C SER A 103 5.83 -4.48 1.10
N ALA A 104 5.95 -3.56 0.14
CA ALA A 104 5.17 -3.54 -1.08
C ALA A 104 6.00 -3.87 -2.33
N LEU A 105 5.31 -4.41 -3.34
CA LEU A 105 5.84 -4.69 -4.67
C LEU A 105 5.68 -3.44 -5.55
N VAL A 106 6.79 -2.87 -6.01
CA VAL A 106 6.78 -1.57 -6.71
C VAL A 106 7.42 -1.72 -8.09
N PRO A 107 6.63 -2.09 -9.12
CA PRO A 107 7.12 -2.21 -10.48
C PRO A 107 7.51 -0.87 -11.10
N ASP A 108 8.35 -0.93 -12.13
CA ASP A 108 8.63 0.21 -13.00
C ASP A 108 7.57 0.35 -14.12
N SER A 109 7.64 1.43 -14.89
CA SER A 109 6.81 1.61 -16.09
C SER A 109 7.10 0.50 -17.10
N GLY A 110 6.05 -0.14 -17.61
CA GLY A 110 6.14 -1.30 -18.50
C GLY A 110 6.50 -2.61 -17.82
N GLU A 111 6.54 -2.66 -16.48
CA GLU A 111 6.90 -3.85 -15.71
C GLU A 111 5.69 -4.43 -14.97
N SER A 112 5.64 -5.75 -14.85
CA SER A 112 4.71 -6.48 -14.00
C SER A 112 5.35 -6.84 -12.67
N VAL A 113 4.55 -7.31 -11.69
CA VAL A 113 5.08 -7.85 -10.43
C VAL A 113 5.94 -9.08 -10.68
N SER A 114 5.51 -9.99 -11.57
CA SER A 114 6.32 -11.16 -11.96
C SER A 114 7.68 -10.74 -12.56
N GLY A 115 7.67 -9.73 -13.42
CA GLY A 115 8.88 -9.15 -14.01
C GLY A 115 9.80 -8.53 -12.97
N LEU A 116 9.25 -7.71 -12.07
CA LEU A 116 9.98 -7.10 -10.96
C LEU A 116 10.69 -8.15 -10.10
N LEU A 117 9.96 -9.15 -9.64
CA LEU A 117 10.51 -10.19 -8.77
C LEU A 117 11.60 -11.02 -9.48
N THR A 118 11.39 -11.35 -10.75
CA THR A 118 12.41 -12.03 -11.57
C THR A 118 13.68 -11.18 -11.69
N ARG A 119 13.52 -9.89 -12.00
CA ARG A 119 14.66 -8.95 -12.13
C ARG A 119 15.41 -8.76 -10.81
N LEU A 120 14.70 -8.81 -9.67
CA LEU A 120 15.32 -8.69 -8.35
C LEU A 120 15.92 -10.00 -7.83
N GLY A 121 15.81 -11.11 -8.58
CA GLY A 121 16.34 -12.42 -8.22
C GLY A 121 15.53 -13.14 -7.13
N ALA A 122 14.23 -12.84 -7.06
CA ALA A 122 13.27 -13.45 -6.13
C ALA A 122 11.99 -13.86 -6.87
N PRO A 123 12.09 -14.72 -7.90
CA PRO A 123 10.90 -15.08 -8.67
C PRO A 123 9.85 -15.74 -7.78
N MET A 124 8.58 -15.52 -8.10
CA MET A 124 7.47 -16.15 -7.39
C MET A 124 7.58 -17.68 -7.48
N GLY A 125 7.36 -18.34 -6.36
CA GLY A 125 7.37 -19.81 -6.29
C GLY A 125 6.58 -20.31 -5.08
N GLY A 126 6.17 -21.59 -5.12
CA GLY A 126 5.51 -22.27 -4.00
C GLY A 126 4.05 -21.89 -3.76
N MET A 127 3.45 -21.11 -4.66
CA MET A 127 2.02 -20.81 -4.66
C MET A 127 1.44 -21.22 -6.01
N GLU A 128 0.72 -22.34 -6.02
CA GLU A 128 0.10 -22.88 -7.23
C GLU A 128 -1.33 -22.36 -7.36
N ALA A 129 -1.72 -22.01 -8.58
CA ALA A 129 -3.10 -21.67 -8.88
C ALA A 129 -3.98 -22.92 -8.95
N ASP A 130 -5.20 -22.81 -8.47
CA ASP A 130 -6.22 -23.82 -8.66
C ASP A 130 -6.69 -23.94 -10.13
N LYS A 131 -7.61 -24.84 -10.40
CA LYS A 131 -8.19 -25.04 -11.75
C LYS A 131 -8.89 -23.81 -12.34
N ASN A 132 -9.20 -22.81 -11.50
CA ASN A 132 -9.82 -21.56 -11.90
C ASN A 132 -8.78 -20.43 -12.05
N GLY A 133 -7.49 -20.72 -11.88
CA GLY A 133 -6.42 -19.73 -11.95
C GLY A 133 -6.28 -18.88 -10.68
N LEU A 134 -6.87 -19.31 -9.56
CA LEU A 134 -6.84 -18.59 -8.29
C LEU A 134 -5.79 -19.17 -7.34
N ILE A 135 -5.01 -18.30 -6.71
CA ILE A 135 -4.06 -18.65 -5.67
C ILE A 135 -4.73 -18.41 -4.32
N TRP A 136 -4.68 -19.43 -3.46
CA TRP A 136 -5.25 -19.42 -2.12
C TRP A 136 -4.16 -19.53 -1.06
N LEU A 137 -4.38 -18.93 0.09
CA LEU A 137 -3.56 -19.09 1.28
C LEU A 137 -4.48 -19.33 2.49
N ASP A 138 -5.32 -20.34 2.36
CA ASP A 138 -6.44 -20.65 3.25
C ASP A 138 -6.09 -21.63 4.39
N ASN A 139 -4.84 -22.11 4.45
CA ASN A 139 -4.35 -22.88 5.58
C ASN A 139 -3.77 -21.94 6.65
N PRO A 140 -4.28 -21.94 7.91
CA PRO A 140 -3.81 -21.01 8.96
C PRO A 140 -2.32 -21.15 9.29
N ALA A 141 -1.76 -22.36 9.25
CA ALA A 141 -0.33 -22.57 9.53
C ALA A 141 0.55 -21.97 8.42
N ASP A 142 0.16 -22.11 7.17
CA ASP A 142 0.85 -21.55 6.02
C ASP A 142 0.69 -20.03 5.97
N PHE A 143 -0.51 -19.52 6.21
CA PHE A 143 -0.76 -18.07 6.32
C PHE A 143 0.12 -17.46 7.41
N ARG A 144 0.15 -18.06 8.60
CA ARG A 144 1.01 -17.60 9.68
C ARG A 144 2.48 -17.63 9.30
N ARG A 145 2.93 -18.74 8.72
CA ARG A 145 4.33 -18.92 8.32
C ARG A 145 4.79 -17.89 7.30
N VAL A 146 3.96 -17.58 6.31
CA VAL A 146 4.31 -16.70 5.20
C VAL A 146 4.03 -15.24 5.51
N MET A 147 2.82 -14.94 6.01
CA MET A 147 2.30 -13.57 6.12
C MET A 147 2.37 -12.99 7.53
N ALA A 148 2.14 -13.79 8.56
CA ALA A 148 1.71 -13.30 9.86
C ALA A 148 2.46 -13.96 11.03
N GLY A 149 3.81 -14.09 10.93
CA GLY A 149 4.63 -14.82 11.90
C GLY A 149 4.60 -14.26 13.32
N ASP A 150 4.37 -12.98 13.47
CA ASP A 150 4.29 -12.22 14.74
C ASP A 150 2.84 -11.89 15.16
N VAL A 151 1.84 -12.40 14.43
CA VAL A 151 0.43 -12.21 14.77
C VAL A 151 -0.06 -13.36 15.66
N PRO A 152 -0.85 -13.10 16.72
CA PRO A 152 -1.43 -14.15 17.57
C PRO A 152 -2.25 -15.16 16.77
N GLU A 153 -2.15 -16.44 17.14
CA GLU A 153 -2.75 -17.56 16.40
C GLU A 153 -4.25 -17.40 16.19
N GLU A 154 -4.99 -16.93 17.21
CA GLU A 154 -6.44 -16.73 17.10
C GLU A 154 -6.80 -15.67 16.03
N LYS A 155 -5.98 -14.63 15.93
CA LYS A 155 -6.18 -13.60 14.89
C LYS A 155 -5.81 -14.12 13.50
N VAL A 156 -4.77 -14.97 13.40
CA VAL A 156 -4.41 -15.65 12.14
C VAL A 156 -5.56 -16.52 11.64
N LYS A 157 -6.23 -17.27 12.49
CA LYS A 157 -7.40 -18.08 12.12
C LYS A 157 -8.53 -17.23 11.52
N LEU A 158 -8.80 -16.06 12.12
CA LEU A 158 -9.81 -15.13 11.59
C LEU A 158 -9.39 -14.53 10.23
N LEU A 159 -8.15 -14.10 10.10
CA LEU A 159 -7.61 -13.57 8.85
C LEU A 159 -7.66 -14.61 7.72
N THR A 160 -7.31 -15.86 8.04
CA THR A 160 -7.34 -16.96 7.07
C THR A 160 -8.77 -17.30 6.65
N ALA A 161 -9.72 -17.26 7.59
CA ALA A 161 -11.14 -17.53 7.28
C ALA A 161 -11.79 -16.45 6.40
N SER A 162 -11.31 -15.20 6.48
CA SER A 162 -11.83 -14.06 5.70
C SER A 162 -10.96 -13.72 4.48
N GLN A 163 -9.87 -14.44 4.25
CA GLN A 163 -9.01 -14.17 3.11
C GLN A 163 -9.76 -14.37 1.79
N GLN A 164 -9.40 -13.58 0.78
CA GLN A 164 -9.86 -13.80 -0.58
C GLN A 164 -8.68 -14.20 -1.48
N PRO A 165 -8.89 -15.08 -2.47
CA PRO A 165 -7.84 -15.49 -3.38
C PRO A 165 -7.47 -14.35 -4.34
N ILE A 166 -6.28 -14.48 -4.91
CA ILE A 166 -5.85 -13.60 -6.01
C ILE A 166 -5.73 -14.41 -7.30
N SER A 167 -6.12 -13.81 -8.42
CA SER A 167 -5.85 -14.39 -9.74
C SER A 167 -4.33 -14.44 -9.99
N ALA A 168 -3.81 -15.60 -10.38
CA ALA A 168 -2.40 -15.74 -10.74
C ALA A 168 -1.99 -14.77 -11.86
N SER A 169 -2.88 -14.54 -12.85
CA SER A 169 -2.62 -13.62 -13.95
C SER A 169 -2.57 -12.14 -13.53
N ALA A 170 -3.04 -11.79 -12.32
CA ALA A 170 -2.92 -10.43 -11.81
C ALA A 170 -1.46 -9.98 -11.71
N PHE A 171 -0.56 -10.89 -11.33
CA PHE A 171 0.88 -10.61 -11.18
C PHE A 171 1.60 -10.31 -12.50
N ASP A 172 0.98 -10.63 -13.65
CA ASP A 172 1.52 -10.37 -14.99
C ASP A 172 1.00 -9.05 -15.59
N GLY A 173 0.06 -8.39 -14.92
CA GLY A 173 -0.44 -7.08 -15.30
C GLY A 173 0.67 -6.03 -15.30
N LEU A 174 0.78 -5.25 -16.40
CA LEU A 174 1.82 -4.24 -16.56
C LEU A 174 1.38 -2.91 -15.94
N VAL A 175 2.24 -2.31 -15.12
CA VAL A 175 2.13 -0.90 -14.74
C VAL A 175 2.51 -0.06 -15.95
N SER A 176 1.58 0.73 -16.48
CA SER A 176 1.84 1.54 -17.67
C SER A 176 2.71 2.76 -17.37
N HIS A 177 2.48 3.41 -16.22
CA HIS A 177 3.25 4.56 -15.76
C HIS A 177 3.46 4.48 -14.25
N ALA A 178 4.72 4.43 -13.85
CA ALA A 178 5.09 4.28 -12.44
C ALA A 178 5.11 5.64 -11.72
N ALA A 179 4.06 5.93 -10.96
CA ALA A 179 3.87 7.20 -10.27
C ALA A 179 5.00 7.58 -9.29
N TRP A 180 5.74 6.59 -8.77
CA TRP A 180 6.89 6.84 -7.88
C TRP A 180 8.04 7.62 -8.54
N LYS A 181 8.06 7.71 -9.88
CA LYS A 181 9.04 8.53 -10.62
C LYS A 181 8.76 10.02 -10.52
N GLU A 182 7.53 10.40 -10.22
CA GLU A 182 7.08 11.80 -10.24
C GLU A 182 6.51 12.26 -8.89
N LYS A 183 6.13 11.34 -8.03
CA LYS A 183 5.53 11.63 -6.72
C LYS A 183 6.51 11.31 -5.60
N PRO A 184 6.51 12.10 -4.51
CA PRO A 184 7.24 11.72 -3.30
C PRO A 184 6.71 10.41 -2.74
N THR A 185 7.62 9.55 -2.30
CA THR A 185 7.30 8.21 -1.80
C THR A 185 7.98 7.91 -0.47
N TRP A 186 7.29 7.08 0.33
CA TRP A 186 7.75 6.55 1.59
C TRP A 186 7.63 5.04 1.56
N TYR A 187 8.57 4.34 2.18
CA TYR A 187 8.55 2.88 2.23
C TYR A 187 8.87 2.39 3.64
N LEU A 188 7.93 1.68 4.26
CA LEU A 188 8.14 0.98 5.52
C LEU A 188 8.54 -0.46 5.25
N MET A 189 9.78 -0.81 5.61
CA MET A 189 10.33 -2.16 5.45
C MET A 189 10.05 -3.01 6.69
N THR A 190 9.78 -4.30 6.47
CA THR A 190 9.55 -5.31 7.50
C THR A 190 10.70 -6.32 7.50
N LYS A 191 11.39 -6.47 8.65
CA LYS A 191 12.64 -7.24 8.73
C LYS A 191 12.42 -8.75 8.75
N ASP A 192 11.31 -9.19 9.35
CA ASP A 192 11.01 -10.62 9.57
C ASP A 192 9.98 -11.14 8.55
N ASP A 193 9.93 -10.48 7.39
CA ASP A 193 9.00 -10.74 6.31
C ASP A 193 9.41 -11.99 5.50
N ARG A 194 8.52 -12.95 5.42
CA ARG A 194 8.71 -14.18 4.64
C ARG A 194 7.95 -14.20 3.32
N ALA A 195 7.00 -13.28 3.12
CA ALA A 195 6.30 -13.11 1.85
C ALA A 195 7.12 -12.26 0.88
N LEU A 196 7.68 -11.14 1.35
CA LEU A 196 8.58 -10.29 0.59
C LEU A 196 9.89 -10.10 1.38
N PRO A 197 10.90 -10.93 1.16
CA PRO A 197 12.12 -10.93 1.96
C PRO A 197 12.78 -9.56 2.07
N TYR A 198 13.26 -9.20 3.26
CA TYR A 198 13.86 -7.91 3.55
C TYR A 198 14.93 -7.45 2.53
N PRO A 199 15.85 -8.32 2.03
CA PRO A 199 16.81 -7.92 1.00
C PRO A 199 16.15 -7.49 -0.33
N VAL A 200 14.96 -8.03 -0.66
CA VAL A 200 14.20 -7.63 -1.85
C VAL A 200 13.60 -6.25 -1.63
N GLN A 201 13.02 -5.99 -0.44
CA GLN A 201 12.52 -4.67 -0.07
C GLN A 201 13.64 -3.61 -0.14
N GLN A 202 14.85 -3.93 0.33
CA GLN A 202 16.01 -3.03 0.22
C GLN A 202 16.35 -2.67 -1.24
N LYS A 203 16.27 -3.64 -2.17
CA LYS A 203 16.48 -3.38 -3.60
C LYS A 203 15.40 -2.46 -4.17
N ILE A 204 14.13 -2.65 -3.78
CA ILE A 204 13.00 -1.80 -4.18
C ILE A 204 13.22 -0.37 -3.68
N VAL A 205 13.56 -0.20 -2.41
CA VAL A 205 13.86 1.11 -1.83
C VAL A 205 15.00 1.82 -2.56
N LYS A 206 16.08 1.10 -2.85
CA LYS A 206 17.21 1.65 -3.62
C LYS A 206 16.78 2.11 -5.02
N MET A 207 15.86 1.39 -5.66
CA MET A 207 15.33 1.73 -6.98
C MET A 207 14.44 2.98 -6.94
N THR A 208 13.54 3.05 -5.97
CA THR A 208 12.54 4.12 -5.89
C THR A 208 13.05 5.40 -5.25
N GLY A 209 14.12 5.33 -4.45
CA GLY A 209 14.63 6.48 -3.69
C GLY A 209 13.66 6.97 -2.59
N SER A 210 12.73 6.11 -2.15
CA SER A 210 11.73 6.43 -1.14
C SER A 210 12.36 6.83 0.20
N VAL A 211 11.73 7.74 0.94
CA VAL A 211 12.02 7.95 2.37
C VAL A 211 11.66 6.69 3.14
N THR A 212 12.59 6.15 3.95
CA THR A 212 12.43 4.82 4.50
C THR A 212 12.51 4.76 6.01
N GLU A 213 11.74 3.82 6.55
CA GLU A 213 11.89 3.30 7.91
C GLU A 213 11.80 1.77 7.87
N GLN A 214 12.16 1.15 8.99
CA GLN A 214 12.11 -0.31 9.13
C GLN A 214 11.63 -0.69 10.52
N ILE A 215 10.86 -1.77 10.56
CA ILE A 215 10.37 -2.36 11.82
C ILE A 215 10.65 -3.87 11.86
N SER A 216 10.80 -4.42 13.06
CA SER A 216 10.86 -5.87 13.28
C SER A 216 9.44 -6.42 13.29
N SER A 217 8.96 -6.81 12.13
CA SER A 217 7.62 -7.31 11.90
C SER A 217 7.61 -8.33 10.77
N SER A 218 6.63 -9.22 10.80
CA SER A 218 6.25 -10.03 9.65
C SER A 218 5.60 -9.18 8.56
N HIS A 219 5.10 -9.83 7.50
CA HIS A 219 4.50 -9.13 6.35
C HIS A 219 3.25 -8.30 6.70
N MET A 220 2.49 -8.72 7.72
CA MET A 220 1.23 -8.08 8.12
C MET A 220 1.42 -7.04 9.23
N SER A 221 2.37 -6.11 9.04
CA SER A 221 2.70 -5.10 10.05
C SER A 221 1.53 -4.19 10.45
N MET A 222 0.54 -3.95 9.55
CA MET A 222 -0.67 -3.20 9.87
C MET A 222 -1.54 -3.92 10.93
N ILE A 223 -1.34 -5.23 11.11
CA ILE A 223 -2.04 -6.06 12.11
C ILE A 223 -1.21 -6.17 13.39
N SER A 224 0.09 -6.45 13.28
CA SER A 224 0.95 -6.69 14.45
C SER A 224 1.53 -5.40 15.07
N HIS A 225 1.72 -4.35 14.27
CA HIS A 225 2.32 -3.07 14.65
C HIS A 225 1.51 -1.85 14.16
N PRO A 226 0.19 -1.82 14.42
CA PRO A 226 -0.69 -0.78 13.86
C PRO A 226 -0.34 0.64 14.31
N ALA A 227 0.26 0.79 15.50
CA ALA A 227 0.66 2.11 16.02
C ALA A 227 1.85 2.69 15.24
N GLU A 228 2.86 1.88 14.97
CA GLU A 228 4.06 2.26 14.20
C GLU A 228 3.68 2.54 12.76
N VAL A 229 2.84 1.69 12.15
CA VAL A 229 2.33 1.89 10.78
C VAL A 229 1.54 3.20 10.68
N ALA A 230 0.61 3.45 11.61
CA ALA A 230 -0.17 4.70 11.62
C ALA A 230 0.73 5.92 11.81
N THR A 231 1.75 5.85 12.66
CA THR A 231 2.70 6.94 12.88
C THR A 231 3.54 7.22 11.64
N PHE A 232 3.96 6.18 10.92
CA PHE A 232 4.71 6.35 9.66
C PHE A 232 3.86 7.03 8.58
N ILE A 233 2.61 6.57 8.40
CA ILE A 233 1.65 7.17 7.46
C ILE A 233 1.35 8.63 7.84
N GLU A 234 1.13 8.94 9.12
CA GLU A 234 0.92 10.30 9.60
C GLU A 234 2.09 11.22 9.26
N ARG A 235 3.34 10.78 9.46
CA ARG A 235 4.52 11.58 9.12
C ARG A 235 4.58 11.88 7.64
N ALA A 236 4.28 10.91 6.78
CA ALA A 236 4.18 11.13 5.35
C ALA A 236 3.10 12.17 5.01
N ALA A 237 1.90 12.06 5.59
CA ALA A 237 0.80 13.00 5.37
C ALA A 237 1.12 14.44 5.82
N ARG A 238 1.90 14.59 6.90
CA ARG A 238 2.30 15.90 7.45
C ARG A 238 3.53 16.52 6.77
N SER A 239 4.21 15.79 5.89
CA SER A 239 5.39 16.31 5.20
C SER A 239 5.06 17.28 4.06
N PHE A 240 3.82 17.31 3.60
CA PHE A 240 3.32 18.27 2.62
C PHE A 240 3.00 19.59 3.34
N LYS A 241 3.91 20.54 3.20
CA LYS A 241 3.80 21.89 3.76
C LYS A 241 3.60 22.91 2.64
#